data_5fca3ae9bb0f7b6f077904c97b473621
#
_entry.id   5fca3ae9bb0f7b6f077904c97b473621
#
_cell.length_a   1.000
_cell.length_b   1.000
_cell.length_c   1.000
_cell.angle_alpha   90.00
_cell.angle_beta   90.00
_cell.angle_gamma   90.00
#
_symmetry.space_group_name_H-M   'P 1'
#
loop_
_entity.id
_entity.type
_entity.pdbx_description
1 polymer ?
#
loop_
_entity_poly.entity_id
_entity_poly.type
_entity_poly.pdbx_seq_one_letter_code
_entity_poly.pdbx_strand_id
1 'polypeptide(L)'
;MKIIRLLLTILHLIIIGLLFGTIMNAYIPPRVFGFLNLLSLGFPVLIIINILFLVFWIVTWKKRAVVFLVLSLFFIIPTRRWINFTSTKKDTPNLKLISFNGKFGKLGDDAIYDFLNKQNPDIVFFQEYDNKKPLDGFKYFENGYPIVKIQSKYPISESGIVRTDVNNGICIYADIKISGKLIRFVDVYMEPFFLDKKMIKPTKDMDVNEQKAKKVLHMLIPTFKKHQTQIDQIKDFINASPYPVIVAGDFNAVPNSYEYYKVSENLQDVFLKAGKGSGTSFHDFKFPLKIDHVFASEFIEPISYKVDRSVRISDHFPVIAEFYIK
;
A
#
# COMPACT_ATOMS: atom_id res chain seq x y z
N MET A 1 3.73 5.10 44.09
CA MET A 1 3.20 5.98 43.03
C MET A 1 4.25 6.63 42.12
N LYS A 2 5.38 7.18 42.64
CA LYS A 2 6.46 7.79 41.79
C LYS A 2 7.12 6.78 40.84
N ILE A 3 7.45 5.56 41.31
CA ILE A 3 8.11 4.50 40.52
C ILE A 3 7.20 4.04 39.35
N ILE A 4 5.92 3.77 39.61
CA ILE A 4 4.97 3.37 38.56
C ILE A 4 4.86 4.44 37.46
N ARG A 5 4.80 5.71 37.85
CA ARG A 5 4.77 6.82 36.88
C ARG A 5 6.06 6.90 36.06
N LEU A 6 7.22 6.62 36.67
CA LEU A 6 8.49 6.56 35.96
C LEU A 6 8.48 5.44 34.92
N LEU A 7 8.07 4.23 35.32
CA LEU A 7 7.97 3.07 34.44
C LEU A 7 7.04 3.32 33.23
N LEU A 8 5.84 3.89 33.49
CA LEU A 8 4.89 4.26 32.43
C LEU A 8 5.47 5.34 31.49
N THR A 9 6.27 6.27 32.02
CA THR A 9 6.94 7.29 31.18
C THR A 9 7.98 6.66 30.28
N ILE A 10 8.81 5.77 30.83
CA ILE A 10 9.83 5.03 30.06
C ILE A 10 9.15 4.20 28.97
N LEU A 11 8.08 3.48 29.32
CA LEU A 11 7.34 2.68 28.35
C LEU A 11 6.76 3.55 27.21
N HIS A 12 6.19 4.71 27.54
CA HIS A 12 5.68 5.64 26.52
C HIS A 12 6.80 6.18 25.62
N LEU A 13 7.97 6.50 26.18
CA LEU A 13 9.15 6.92 25.41
C LEU A 13 9.62 5.80 24.46
N ILE A 14 9.59 4.54 24.88
CA ILE A 14 9.90 3.41 24.00
C ILE A 14 8.90 3.35 22.83
N ILE A 15 7.61 3.48 23.09
CA ILE A 15 6.57 3.50 22.02
C ILE A 15 6.81 4.66 21.04
N ILE A 16 7.10 5.84 21.53
CA ILE A 16 7.46 7.00 20.70
C ILE A 16 8.73 6.70 19.87
N GLY A 17 9.76 6.11 20.47
CA GLY A 17 10.98 5.70 19.77
C GLY A 17 10.71 4.69 18.65
N LEU A 18 9.86 3.68 18.90
CA LEU A 18 9.44 2.72 17.87
C LEU A 18 8.64 3.37 16.74
N LEU A 19 7.76 4.31 17.04
CA LEU A 19 7.04 5.10 16.04
C LEU A 19 8.00 5.95 15.20
N PHE A 20 9.01 6.61 15.78
CA PHE A 20 10.06 7.29 15.03
C PHE A 20 10.87 6.31 14.17
N GLY A 21 11.07 5.08 14.64
CA GLY A 21 11.68 4.00 13.83
C GLY A 21 10.97 3.78 12.50
N THR A 22 9.63 3.92 12.45
CA THR A 22 8.89 3.80 11.18
C THR A 22 9.17 4.98 10.22
N ILE A 23 9.49 6.15 10.72
CA ILE A 23 9.88 7.31 9.91
C ILE A 23 11.30 7.13 9.37
N MET A 24 12.18 6.44 10.12
CA MET A 24 13.55 6.15 9.69
C MET A 24 13.63 5.27 8.45
N ASN A 25 12.55 4.54 8.09
CA ASN A 25 12.47 3.82 6.81
C ASN A 25 12.63 4.74 5.58
N ALA A 26 12.38 6.02 5.69
CA ALA A 26 12.67 6.98 4.61
C ALA A 26 14.18 7.08 4.29
N TYR A 27 15.04 6.78 5.26
CA TYR A 27 16.47 7.03 5.20
C TYR A 27 17.32 5.77 5.31
N ILE A 28 16.86 4.76 6.04
CA ILE A 28 17.60 3.54 6.32
C ILE A 28 17.01 2.37 5.53
N PRO A 29 17.73 1.87 4.50
CA PRO A 29 17.22 0.80 3.66
C PRO A 29 17.22 -0.55 4.39
N PRO A 30 16.33 -1.49 4.00
CA PRO A 30 16.21 -2.81 4.61
C PRO A 30 17.47 -3.67 4.57
N ARG A 31 18.36 -3.46 3.59
CA ARG A 31 19.66 -4.14 3.54
C ARG A 31 20.58 -3.75 4.70
N VAL A 32 20.44 -2.51 5.20
CA VAL A 32 21.19 -2.02 6.38
C VAL A 32 20.49 -2.47 7.66
N PHE A 33 19.17 -2.22 7.78
CA PHE A 33 18.42 -2.58 8.98
C PHE A 33 16.94 -2.89 8.68
N GLY A 34 16.66 -4.12 8.27
CA GLY A 34 15.32 -4.58 7.86
C GLY A 34 14.25 -4.59 8.97
N PHE A 35 14.65 -4.50 10.25
CA PHE A 35 13.71 -4.44 11.36
C PHE A 35 12.87 -3.15 11.39
N LEU A 36 13.31 -2.07 10.75
CA LEU A 36 12.51 -0.85 10.64
C LEU A 36 11.25 -1.07 9.80
N ASN A 37 11.35 -1.84 8.69
CA ASN A 37 10.18 -2.22 7.90
C ASN A 37 9.18 -3.07 8.72
N LEU A 38 9.69 -3.93 9.61
CA LEU A 38 8.83 -4.70 10.52
C LEU A 38 8.05 -3.78 11.48
N LEU A 39 8.65 -2.68 11.94
CA LEU A 39 7.93 -1.69 12.76
C LEU A 39 6.76 -1.06 12.02
N SER A 40 6.88 -0.88 10.69
CA SER A 40 5.79 -0.33 9.88
C SER A 40 4.57 -1.25 9.82
N LEU A 41 4.75 -2.57 9.85
CA LEU A 41 3.65 -3.54 10.01
C LEU A 41 2.96 -3.35 11.37
N GLY A 42 3.71 -3.04 12.43
CA GLY A 42 3.19 -2.78 13.77
C GLY A 42 2.65 -1.37 13.99
N PHE A 43 2.79 -0.45 13.02
CA PHE A 43 2.43 0.96 13.19
C PHE A 43 1.00 1.19 13.71
N PRO A 44 -0.05 0.51 13.20
CA PRO A 44 -1.41 0.72 13.71
C PRO A 44 -1.57 0.39 15.19
N VAL A 45 -0.86 -0.63 15.67
CA VAL A 45 -0.88 -1.01 17.09
C VAL A 45 -0.11 0.02 17.93
N LEU A 46 1.08 0.41 17.46
CA LEU A 46 1.93 1.38 18.16
C LEU A 46 1.23 2.74 18.31
N ILE A 47 0.54 3.22 17.26
CA ILE A 47 -0.15 4.52 17.33
C ILE A 47 -1.38 4.47 18.26
N ILE A 48 -2.12 3.34 18.29
CA ILE A 48 -3.21 3.14 19.25
C ILE A 48 -2.68 3.18 20.67
N ILE A 49 -1.61 2.45 20.97
CA ILE A 49 -0.97 2.45 22.30
C ILE A 49 -0.50 3.86 22.68
N ASN A 50 0.14 4.58 21.74
CA ASN A 50 0.55 5.98 21.94
C ASN A 50 -0.65 6.87 22.31
N ILE A 51 -1.78 6.76 21.60
CA ILE A 51 -2.99 7.53 21.89
C ILE A 51 -3.54 7.18 23.29
N LEU A 52 -3.57 5.90 23.66
CA LEU A 52 -4.05 5.48 25.00
C LEU A 52 -3.17 6.06 26.11
N PHE A 53 -1.83 6.02 25.95
CA PHE A 53 -0.92 6.68 26.90
C PHE A 53 -1.12 8.20 26.95
N LEU A 54 -1.33 8.84 25.81
CA LEU A 54 -1.58 10.28 25.74
C LEU A 54 -2.86 10.65 26.51
N VAL A 55 -3.96 9.93 26.25
CA VAL A 55 -5.23 10.09 26.99
C VAL A 55 -5.01 9.90 28.49
N PHE A 56 -4.29 8.86 28.91
CA PHE A 56 -3.95 8.61 30.31
C PHE A 56 -3.22 9.80 30.96
N TRP A 57 -2.21 10.39 30.27
CA TRP A 57 -1.50 11.57 30.80
C TRP A 57 -2.36 12.82 30.87
N ILE A 58 -3.26 13.03 29.90
CA ILE A 58 -4.22 14.15 29.89
C ILE A 58 -5.18 14.02 31.07
N VAL A 59 -5.84 12.86 31.22
CA VAL A 59 -6.82 12.61 32.29
C VAL A 59 -6.19 12.73 33.68
N THR A 60 -4.93 12.34 33.83
CA THR A 60 -4.20 12.47 35.09
C THR A 60 -3.55 13.85 35.29
N TRP A 61 -3.85 14.84 34.45
CA TRP A 61 -3.37 16.23 34.48
C TRP A 61 -1.86 16.35 34.69
N LYS A 62 -1.09 15.64 33.89
CA LYS A 62 0.38 15.64 34.01
C LYS A 62 1.04 16.53 32.96
N LYS A 63 2.01 17.37 33.38
CA LYS A 63 2.80 18.22 32.47
C LYS A 63 3.46 17.44 31.32
N ARG A 64 3.74 16.12 31.52
CA ARG A 64 4.25 15.21 30.48
C ARG A 64 3.28 15.04 29.31
N ALA A 65 1.96 15.21 29.51
CA ALA A 65 0.97 15.16 28.44
C ALA A 65 1.33 16.13 27.30
N VAL A 66 1.80 17.33 27.64
CA VAL A 66 2.21 18.33 26.64
C VAL A 66 3.39 17.84 25.81
N VAL A 67 4.41 17.27 26.46
CA VAL A 67 5.60 16.74 25.75
C VAL A 67 5.20 15.62 24.80
N PHE A 68 4.43 14.63 25.28
CA PHE A 68 3.99 13.51 24.45
C PHE A 68 3.01 13.95 23.36
N LEU A 69 2.18 14.95 23.59
CA LEU A 69 1.32 15.55 22.57
C LEU A 69 2.17 16.14 21.45
N VAL A 70 3.15 16.98 21.77
CA VAL A 70 4.07 17.57 20.77
C VAL A 70 4.78 16.50 19.97
N LEU A 71 5.33 15.47 20.64
CA LEU A 71 5.97 14.34 19.95
C LEU A 71 4.99 13.56 19.05
N SER A 72 3.73 13.43 19.47
CA SER A 72 2.70 12.71 18.70
C SER A 72 2.27 13.45 17.42
N LEU A 73 2.48 14.77 17.31
CA LEU A 73 2.19 15.54 16.10
C LEU A 73 3.00 15.05 14.88
N PHE A 74 4.21 14.54 15.10
CA PHE A 74 5.04 13.96 14.01
C PHE A 74 4.38 12.74 13.34
N PHE A 75 3.45 12.07 14.02
CA PHE A 75 2.79 10.86 13.51
C PHE A 75 1.44 11.14 12.84
N ILE A 76 1.02 12.40 12.70
CA ILE A 76 -0.24 12.76 12.02
C ILE A 76 -0.23 12.28 10.57
N ILE A 77 0.79 12.64 9.78
CA ILE A 77 0.90 12.23 8.38
C ILE A 77 1.09 10.70 8.26
N PRO A 78 2.01 10.04 9.00
CA PRO A 78 2.10 8.58 9.05
C PRO A 78 0.76 7.89 9.35
N THR A 79 -0.05 8.44 10.26
CA THR A 79 -1.38 7.90 10.59
C THR A 79 -2.38 8.11 9.45
N ARG A 80 -2.36 9.27 8.80
CA ARG A 80 -3.23 9.58 7.66
C ARG A 80 -2.99 8.66 6.46
N ARG A 81 -1.81 8.07 6.32
CA ARG A 81 -1.51 7.04 5.30
C ARG A 81 -2.33 5.75 5.49
N TRP A 82 -2.84 5.49 6.70
CA TRP A 82 -3.68 4.33 7.04
C TRP A 82 -5.16 4.68 7.08
N ILE A 83 -5.50 5.80 7.70
CA ILE A 83 -6.88 6.30 7.86
C ILE A 83 -6.87 7.78 7.51
N ASN A 84 -7.61 8.17 6.48
CA ASN A 84 -7.64 9.54 6.01
C ASN A 84 -9.07 10.11 6.03
N PHE A 85 -9.18 11.42 6.10
CA PHE A 85 -10.45 12.14 6.22
C PHE A 85 -10.51 13.32 5.22
N THR A 86 -9.91 13.15 4.05
CA THR A 86 -9.94 14.20 3.01
C THR A 86 -11.35 14.30 2.43
N SER A 87 -11.80 15.51 2.20
CA SER A 87 -13.06 15.76 1.49
C SER A 87 -12.88 15.45 0.01
N THR A 88 -13.86 14.78 -0.59
CA THR A 88 -13.92 14.55 -2.04
C THR A 88 -13.95 15.89 -2.76
N LYS A 89 -13.15 16.04 -3.81
CA LYS A 89 -13.20 17.22 -4.69
C LYS A 89 -14.49 17.23 -5.49
N LYS A 90 -14.93 18.42 -5.89
CA LYS A 90 -16.17 18.61 -6.66
C LYS A 90 -15.98 18.46 -8.18
N ASP A 91 -14.72 18.37 -8.63
CA ASP A 91 -14.41 18.28 -10.06
C ASP A 91 -14.86 16.94 -10.63
N THR A 92 -15.35 16.95 -11.86
CA THR A 92 -15.77 15.75 -12.56
C THR A 92 -14.55 14.99 -13.07
N PRO A 93 -14.32 13.73 -12.64
CA PRO A 93 -13.19 12.96 -13.14
C PRO A 93 -13.37 12.60 -14.62
N ASN A 94 -12.26 12.50 -15.34
CA ASN A 94 -12.23 12.04 -16.73
C ASN A 94 -11.38 10.78 -16.92
N LEU A 95 -10.90 10.18 -15.83
CA LEU A 95 -10.18 8.92 -15.83
C LEU A 95 -10.49 8.13 -14.55
N LYS A 96 -10.91 6.87 -14.72
CA LYS A 96 -11.17 5.92 -13.63
C LYS A 96 -10.27 4.70 -13.75
N LEU A 97 -9.43 4.49 -12.76
CA LEU A 97 -8.54 3.35 -12.61
C LEU A 97 -9.06 2.42 -11.51
N ILE A 98 -9.03 1.11 -11.78
CA ILE A 98 -9.18 0.08 -10.75
C ILE A 98 -7.90 -0.75 -10.70
N SER A 99 -7.31 -0.91 -9.51
CA SER A 99 -6.25 -1.86 -9.23
C SER A 99 -6.80 -2.99 -8.36
N PHE A 100 -6.54 -4.24 -8.77
CA PHE A 100 -7.15 -5.39 -8.15
C PHE A 100 -6.27 -6.65 -8.20
N ASN A 101 -5.84 -7.12 -7.04
CA ASN A 101 -5.25 -8.46 -6.88
C ASN A 101 -6.40 -9.48 -6.83
N GLY A 102 -6.47 -10.36 -7.85
CA GLY A 102 -7.59 -11.28 -8.06
C GLY A 102 -7.41 -12.65 -7.43
N LYS A 103 -6.30 -12.93 -6.74
CA LYS A 103 -5.99 -14.23 -6.11
C LYS A 103 -6.28 -15.42 -7.02
N PHE A 104 -5.81 -15.35 -8.26
CA PHE A 104 -5.98 -16.40 -9.29
C PHE A 104 -7.45 -16.79 -9.57
N GLY A 105 -8.40 -15.89 -9.35
CA GLY A 105 -9.83 -16.16 -9.57
C GLY A 105 -10.44 -17.20 -8.61
N LYS A 106 -9.76 -17.51 -7.50
CA LYS A 106 -10.18 -18.59 -6.57
C LYS A 106 -11.56 -18.41 -5.95
N LEU A 107 -12.09 -17.19 -5.92
CA LEU A 107 -13.42 -16.88 -5.37
C LEU A 107 -14.50 -16.64 -6.43
N GLY A 108 -14.17 -16.82 -7.71
CA GLY A 108 -15.11 -16.79 -8.84
C GLY A 108 -14.77 -15.73 -9.89
N ASP A 109 -14.41 -16.17 -11.08
CA ASP A 109 -14.09 -15.29 -12.21
C ASP A 109 -15.29 -14.43 -12.63
N ASP A 110 -16.49 -14.99 -12.72
CA ASP A 110 -17.70 -14.27 -13.15
C ASP A 110 -18.02 -13.10 -12.21
N ALA A 111 -17.88 -13.30 -10.89
CA ALA A 111 -18.09 -12.24 -9.92
C ALA A 111 -17.08 -11.08 -10.08
N ILE A 112 -15.83 -11.37 -10.46
CA ILE A 112 -14.82 -10.37 -10.78
C ILE A 112 -15.23 -9.58 -12.02
N TYR A 113 -15.63 -10.27 -13.10
CA TYR A 113 -16.09 -9.64 -14.33
C TYR A 113 -17.31 -8.75 -14.11
N ASP A 114 -18.35 -9.28 -13.45
CA ASP A 114 -19.59 -8.55 -13.17
C ASP A 114 -19.32 -7.29 -12.36
N PHE A 115 -18.45 -7.39 -11.33
CA PHE A 115 -18.07 -6.23 -10.54
C PHE A 115 -17.35 -5.18 -11.38
N LEU A 116 -16.31 -5.57 -12.12
CA LEU A 116 -15.49 -4.65 -12.90
C LEU A 116 -16.30 -4.00 -14.02
N ASN A 117 -17.12 -4.78 -14.76
CA ASN A 117 -17.98 -4.23 -15.81
C ASN A 117 -19.01 -3.25 -15.23
N LYS A 118 -19.60 -3.57 -14.07
CA LYS A 118 -20.53 -2.66 -13.37
C LYS A 118 -19.85 -1.36 -12.93
N GLN A 119 -18.59 -1.42 -12.51
CA GLN A 119 -17.81 -0.23 -12.14
C GLN A 119 -17.44 0.64 -13.35
N ASN A 120 -17.45 0.06 -14.56
CA ASN A 120 -17.16 0.72 -15.84
C ASN A 120 -15.87 1.56 -15.80
N PRO A 121 -14.69 1.00 -15.38
CA PRO A 121 -13.44 1.73 -15.36
C PRO A 121 -12.91 2.01 -16.76
N ASP A 122 -11.98 2.94 -16.87
CA ASP A 122 -11.25 3.23 -18.10
C ASP A 122 -9.99 2.36 -18.23
N ILE A 123 -9.35 2.07 -17.09
CA ILE A 123 -8.14 1.26 -17.01
C ILE A 123 -8.28 0.31 -15.81
N VAL A 124 -7.83 -0.93 -15.98
CA VAL A 124 -7.74 -1.93 -14.92
C VAL A 124 -6.34 -2.51 -14.85
N PHE A 125 -5.80 -2.53 -13.64
CA PHE A 125 -4.58 -3.24 -13.27
C PHE A 125 -4.95 -4.52 -12.55
N PHE A 126 -4.39 -5.63 -13.00
CA PHE A 126 -4.57 -6.93 -12.37
C PHE A 126 -3.27 -7.47 -11.81
N GLN A 127 -3.30 -7.92 -10.57
CA GLN A 127 -2.24 -8.71 -9.95
C GLN A 127 -2.82 -10.06 -9.52
N GLU A 128 -2.00 -11.11 -9.57
CA GLU A 128 -2.41 -12.50 -9.31
C GLU A 128 -3.69 -12.90 -10.05
N TYR A 129 -3.88 -12.45 -11.29
CA TYR A 129 -5.08 -12.78 -12.04
C TYR A 129 -4.81 -13.01 -13.52
N ASP A 130 -4.98 -14.26 -13.95
CA ASP A 130 -4.94 -14.64 -15.36
C ASP A 130 -6.31 -14.42 -16.00
N ASN A 131 -6.56 -13.20 -16.40
CA ASN A 131 -7.79 -12.80 -17.06
C ASN A 131 -7.93 -13.50 -18.43
N LYS A 132 -8.87 -14.42 -18.57
CA LYS A 132 -9.07 -15.24 -19.77
C LYS A 132 -9.83 -14.54 -20.90
N LYS A 133 -10.57 -13.50 -20.59
CA LYS A 133 -11.34 -12.72 -21.57
C LYS A 133 -11.32 -11.22 -21.22
N PRO A 134 -11.39 -10.32 -22.20
CA PRO A 134 -11.43 -8.89 -21.96
C PRO A 134 -12.69 -8.47 -21.21
N LEU A 135 -12.61 -7.37 -20.48
CA LEU A 135 -13.78 -6.66 -19.92
C LEU A 135 -14.53 -5.95 -21.05
N ASP A 136 -15.82 -5.66 -20.82
CA ASP A 136 -16.67 -5.01 -21.79
C ASP A 136 -16.15 -3.63 -22.21
N GLY A 137 -15.97 -3.42 -23.50
CA GLY A 137 -15.44 -2.17 -24.07
C GLY A 137 -13.91 -2.01 -24.01
N PHE A 138 -13.18 -2.93 -23.41
CA PHE A 138 -11.71 -2.92 -23.39
C PHE A 138 -11.16 -3.52 -24.69
N LYS A 139 -10.26 -2.76 -25.34
CA LYS A 139 -9.69 -3.16 -26.64
C LYS A 139 -8.17 -3.27 -26.64
N TYR A 140 -7.51 -2.72 -25.61
CA TYR A 140 -6.05 -2.62 -25.54
C TYR A 140 -5.55 -3.29 -24.28
N PHE A 141 -4.48 -4.07 -24.40
CA PHE A 141 -3.98 -4.95 -23.37
C PHE A 141 -2.46 -4.94 -23.32
N GLU A 142 -1.88 -4.86 -22.11
CA GLU A 142 -0.52 -5.27 -21.84
C GLU A 142 -0.57 -6.60 -21.08
N ASN A 143 -0.02 -7.65 -21.68
CA ASN A 143 -0.05 -9.03 -21.18
C ASN A 143 1.35 -9.62 -21.09
N GLY A 144 2.38 -8.81 -20.79
CA GLY A 144 3.77 -9.24 -20.73
C GLY A 144 4.05 -10.34 -19.70
N TYR A 145 3.14 -10.50 -18.75
CA TYR A 145 3.22 -11.57 -17.74
C TYR A 145 1.84 -12.17 -17.44
N PRO A 146 1.74 -13.51 -17.22
CA PRO A 146 0.44 -14.18 -17.09
C PRO A 146 -0.45 -13.66 -15.97
N ILE A 147 0.13 -13.23 -14.84
CA ILE A 147 -0.61 -12.88 -13.63
C ILE A 147 -0.58 -11.37 -13.30
N VAL A 148 0.05 -10.55 -14.15
CA VAL A 148 0.03 -9.08 -14.02
C VAL A 148 -0.33 -8.50 -15.38
N LYS A 149 -1.40 -7.71 -15.45
CA LYS A 149 -1.98 -7.25 -16.71
C LYS A 149 -2.56 -5.86 -16.59
N ILE A 150 -2.38 -5.06 -17.65
CA ILE A 150 -3.08 -3.79 -17.82
C ILE A 150 -4.12 -3.94 -18.92
N GLN A 151 -5.38 -3.60 -18.63
CA GLN A 151 -6.43 -3.45 -19.64
C GLN A 151 -6.82 -1.98 -19.75
N SER A 152 -7.03 -1.51 -20.97
CA SER A 152 -7.39 -0.12 -21.26
C SER A 152 -8.49 -0.01 -22.31
N LYS A 153 -9.38 0.96 -22.13
CA LYS A 153 -10.30 1.42 -23.19
C LYS A 153 -9.60 2.32 -24.19
N TYR A 154 -8.48 2.94 -23.81
CA TYR A 154 -7.70 3.86 -24.63
C TYR A 154 -6.50 3.16 -25.30
N PRO A 155 -6.06 3.65 -26.46
CA PRO A 155 -4.90 3.08 -27.16
C PRO A 155 -3.63 3.07 -26.33
N ILE A 156 -2.96 1.94 -26.28
CA ILE A 156 -1.62 1.77 -25.72
C ILE A 156 -0.63 2.08 -26.85
N SER A 157 0.25 3.06 -26.63
CA SER A 157 1.29 3.46 -27.59
C SER A 157 2.56 2.66 -27.44
N GLU A 158 2.94 2.36 -26.21
CA GLU A 158 4.08 1.53 -25.84
C GLU A 158 3.77 0.79 -24.54
N SER A 159 4.31 -0.40 -24.39
CA SER A 159 4.17 -1.18 -23.15
C SER A 159 5.30 -2.19 -23.00
N GLY A 160 5.44 -2.75 -21.80
CA GLY A 160 6.43 -3.78 -21.53
C GLY A 160 6.62 -4.08 -20.05
N ILE A 161 7.61 -4.92 -19.79
CA ILE A 161 8.00 -5.34 -18.44
C ILE A 161 9.09 -4.40 -17.93
N VAL A 162 8.89 -3.87 -16.72
CA VAL A 162 9.97 -3.21 -15.99
C VAL A 162 10.85 -4.29 -15.37
N ARG A 163 12.09 -4.39 -15.85
CA ARG A 163 13.02 -5.40 -15.37
C ARG A 163 13.38 -5.14 -13.92
N THR A 164 13.18 -6.16 -13.08
CA THR A 164 13.64 -6.18 -11.70
C THR A 164 14.42 -7.47 -11.45
N ASP A 165 15.49 -7.40 -10.66
CA ASP A 165 16.36 -8.53 -10.34
C ASP A 165 15.77 -9.42 -9.24
N VAL A 166 14.45 -9.63 -9.26
CA VAL A 166 13.72 -10.44 -8.29
C VAL A 166 12.79 -11.43 -9.00
N ASN A 167 12.68 -12.64 -8.47
CA ASN A 167 12.11 -13.76 -9.20
C ASN A 167 10.57 -13.81 -9.23
N ASN A 168 9.87 -13.34 -8.19
CA ASN A 168 8.42 -13.55 -8.08
C ASN A 168 7.60 -12.25 -8.13
N GLY A 169 8.24 -11.11 -8.03
CA GLY A 169 7.58 -9.83 -8.20
C GLY A 169 7.72 -9.30 -9.62
N ILE A 170 6.66 -8.74 -10.15
CA ILE A 170 6.58 -8.27 -11.53
C ILE A 170 6.08 -6.83 -11.55
N CYS A 171 6.66 -6.04 -12.43
CA CYS A 171 6.19 -4.70 -12.72
C CYS A 171 6.07 -4.55 -14.24
N ILE A 172 4.92 -4.06 -14.70
CA ILE A 172 4.68 -3.79 -16.13
C ILE A 172 4.27 -2.33 -16.30
N TYR A 173 4.42 -1.82 -17.52
CA TYR A 173 3.96 -0.47 -17.84
C TYR A 173 3.21 -0.43 -19.16
N ALA A 174 2.39 0.62 -19.32
CA ALA A 174 1.74 0.97 -20.57
C ALA A 174 1.68 2.50 -20.69
N ASP A 175 2.13 3.04 -21.82
CA ASP A 175 2.00 4.43 -22.19
C ASP A 175 0.68 4.62 -22.95
N ILE A 176 -0.26 5.29 -22.31
CA ILE A 176 -1.65 5.40 -22.78
C ILE A 176 -1.97 6.87 -23.07
N LYS A 177 -2.64 7.10 -24.21
CA LYS A 177 -3.04 8.45 -24.63
C LYS A 177 -4.41 8.80 -24.06
N ILE A 178 -4.45 9.69 -23.06
CA ILE A 178 -5.67 10.18 -22.39
C ILE A 178 -5.81 11.68 -22.72
N SER A 179 -6.97 12.07 -23.23
CA SER A 179 -7.24 13.49 -23.56
C SER A 179 -6.14 14.17 -24.40
N GLY A 180 -5.51 13.43 -25.30
CA GLY A 180 -4.43 13.92 -26.16
C GLY A 180 -3.03 13.86 -25.56
N LYS A 181 -2.87 13.52 -24.27
CA LYS A 181 -1.59 13.45 -23.55
C LYS A 181 -1.19 11.98 -23.32
N LEU A 182 0.12 11.70 -23.43
CA LEU A 182 0.67 10.41 -23.01
C LEU A 182 0.87 10.42 -21.49
N ILE A 183 0.40 9.37 -20.86
CA ILE A 183 0.57 9.09 -19.43
C ILE A 183 1.11 7.67 -19.30
N ARG A 184 2.14 7.49 -18.50
CA ARG A 184 2.70 6.20 -18.18
C ARG A 184 1.96 5.58 -17.01
N PHE A 185 1.36 4.44 -17.24
CA PHE A 185 0.69 3.61 -16.23
C PHE A 185 1.63 2.47 -15.86
N VAL A 186 1.89 2.32 -14.55
CA VAL A 186 2.82 1.31 -14.02
C VAL A 186 2.06 0.44 -13.03
N ASP A 187 1.88 -0.83 -13.38
CA ASP A 187 1.26 -1.84 -12.51
C ASP A 187 2.35 -2.60 -11.75
N VAL A 188 2.28 -2.55 -10.43
CA VAL A 188 3.29 -3.11 -9.53
C VAL A 188 2.72 -4.32 -8.79
N TYR A 189 3.40 -5.45 -8.91
CA TYR A 189 3.23 -6.60 -8.05
C TYR A 189 4.60 -6.97 -7.44
N MET A 190 4.81 -6.61 -6.18
CA MET A 190 6.09 -6.87 -5.52
C MET A 190 6.16 -8.30 -4.99
N GLU A 191 7.40 -8.78 -4.75
CA GLU A 191 7.69 -10.10 -4.18
C GLU A 191 6.75 -10.42 -3.01
N PRO A 192 5.94 -11.51 -3.06
CA PRO A 192 5.05 -11.84 -1.96
C PRO A 192 5.81 -12.42 -0.76
N PHE A 193 5.26 -12.26 0.43
CA PHE A 193 5.86 -12.83 1.66
C PHE A 193 5.62 -14.33 1.84
N PHE A 194 4.72 -14.93 1.07
CA PHE A 194 4.32 -16.35 1.18
C PHE A 194 3.92 -16.77 2.61
N LEU A 195 3.30 -15.84 3.36
CA LEU A 195 2.84 -16.12 4.73
C LEU A 195 1.50 -16.85 4.72
N ASP A 196 1.43 -17.98 5.43
CA ASP A 196 0.19 -18.71 5.68
C ASP A 196 -0.42 -18.27 7.04
N LYS A 197 -1.74 -18.21 7.12
CA LYS A 197 -2.49 -17.97 8.37
C LYS A 197 -2.07 -18.87 9.53
N LYS A 198 -1.71 -20.14 9.25
CA LYS A 198 -1.26 -21.10 10.26
C LYS A 198 0.08 -20.68 10.88
N MET A 199 0.94 -20.00 10.14
CA MET A 199 2.23 -19.51 10.64
C MET A 199 2.06 -18.36 11.64
N ILE A 200 1.02 -17.55 11.47
CA ILE A 200 0.79 -16.34 12.28
C ILE A 200 -0.16 -16.60 13.45
N LYS A 201 -1.05 -17.60 13.33
CA LYS A 201 -2.05 -17.90 14.36
C LYS A 201 -1.37 -18.41 15.64
N PRO A 202 -1.53 -17.70 16.80
CA PRO A 202 -0.99 -18.16 18.06
C PRO A 202 -1.59 -19.50 18.50
N THR A 203 -0.81 -20.28 19.24
CA THR A 203 -1.22 -21.51 19.92
C THR A 203 -1.13 -21.31 21.44
N LYS A 204 -1.56 -22.30 22.21
CA LYS A 204 -1.41 -22.30 23.68
C LYS A 204 0.03 -22.60 24.12
N ASP A 205 0.84 -23.15 23.22
CA ASP A 205 2.23 -23.54 23.46
C ASP A 205 3.16 -22.37 23.13
N MET A 206 3.92 -21.91 24.12
CA MET A 206 4.83 -20.76 23.99
C MET A 206 6.05 -21.11 23.12
N ASP A 207 6.58 -22.32 23.19
CA ASP A 207 7.73 -22.75 22.40
C ASP A 207 7.37 -22.82 20.92
N VAL A 208 6.17 -23.32 20.61
CA VAL A 208 5.63 -23.32 19.24
C VAL A 208 5.43 -21.89 18.73
N ASN A 209 4.96 -20.96 19.56
CA ASN A 209 4.77 -19.57 19.16
C ASN A 209 6.11 -18.88 18.90
N GLU A 210 7.15 -19.16 19.72
CA GLU A 210 8.50 -18.64 19.50
C GLU A 210 9.08 -19.15 18.17
N GLN A 211 8.95 -20.44 17.88
CA GLN A 211 9.41 -21.01 16.61
C GLN A 211 8.68 -20.40 15.41
N LYS A 212 7.36 -20.19 15.52
CA LYS A 212 6.57 -19.48 14.49
C LYS A 212 7.07 -18.06 14.28
N ALA A 213 7.29 -17.30 15.36
CA ALA A 213 7.79 -15.94 15.28
C ALA A 213 9.17 -15.88 14.59
N LYS A 214 10.10 -16.78 14.98
CA LYS A 214 11.40 -16.90 14.31
C LYS A 214 11.25 -17.20 12.82
N LYS A 215 10.39 -18.17 12.45
CA LYS A 215 10.14 -18.52 11.06
C LYS A 215 9.58 -17.33 10.25
N VAL A 216 8.60 -16.60 10.80
CA VAL A 216 8.02 -15.41 10.18
C VAL A 216 9.11 -14.36 9.96
N LEU A 217 9.94 -14.07 10.96
CA LEU A 217 11.07 -13.12 10.82
C LEU A 217 12.06 -13.55 9.73
N HIS A 218 12.38 -14.85 9.66
CA HIS A 218 13.25 -15.41 8.62
C HIS A 218 12.66 -15.30 7.20
N MET A 219 11.35 -15.16 7.06
CA MET A 219 10.69 -14.90 5.78
C MET A 219 10.61 -13.42 5.47
N LEU A 220 10.22 -12.58 6.44
CA LEU A 220 10.00 -11.15 6.26
C LEU A 220 11.29 -10.39 5.95
N ILE A 221 12.35 -10.59 6.73
CA ILE A 221 13.58 -9.80 6.59
C ILE A 221 14.27 -9.98 5.22
N PRO A 222 14.46 -11.19 4.68
CA PRO A 222 14.98 -11.37 3.32
C PRO A 222 14.06 -10.77 2.25
N THR A 223 12.73 -10.88 2.42
CA THR A 223 11.77 -10.31 1.46
C THR A 223 11.84 -8.78 1.45
N PHE A 224 11.99 -8.10 2.59
CA PHE A 224 12.23 -6.66 2.62
C PHE A 224 13.49 -6.24 1.83
N LYS A 225 14.56 -7.06 1.86
CA LYS A 225 15.77 -6.80 1.07
C LYS A 225 15.54 -6.97 -0.43
N LYS A 226 14.68 -7.93 -0.83
CA LYS A 226 14.24 -8.08 -2.22
C LYS A 226 13.37 -6.89 -2.64
N HIS A 227 12.42 -6.48 -1.80
CA HIS A 227 11.59 -5.30 -2.01
C HIS A 227 12.45 -4.06 -2.23
N GLN A 228 13.52 -3.87 -1.45
CA GLN A 228 14.43 -2.75 -1.70
C GLN A 228 14.99 -2.79 -3.11
N THR A 229 15.47 -3.95 -3.59
CA THR A 229 15.99 -4.07 -4.98
C THR A 229 14.93 -3.71 -6.00
N GLN A 230 13.71 -4.27 -5.86
CA GLN A 230 12.61 -4.01 -6.77
C GLN A 230 12.23 -2.53 -6.80
N ILE A 231 12.03 -1.94 -5.61
CA ILE A 231 11.51 -0.57 -5.53
C ILE A 231 12.54 0.45 -6.00
N ASP A 232 13.85 0.21 -5.78
CA ASP A 232 14.91 1.08 -6.27
C ASP A 232 14.89 1.08 -7.82
N GLN A 233 14.77 -0.10 -8.46
CA GLN A 233 14.70 -0.24 -9.91
C GLN A 233 13.40 0.32 -10.51
N ILE A 234 12.25 0.08 -9.85
CA ILE A 234 10.96 0.68 -10.26
C ILE A 234 11.01 2.19 -10.17
N LYS A 235 11.59 2.74 -9.10
CA LYS A 235 11.77 4.20 -8.93
C LYS A 235 12.63 4.79 -10.03
N ASP A 236 13.75 4.16 -10.37
CA ASP A 236 14.62 4.63 -11.47
C ASP A 236 13.85 4.66 -12.80
N PHE A 237 13.06 3.62 -13.09
CA PHE A 237 12.20 3.58 -14.27
C PHE A 237 11.14 4.68 -14.26
N ILE A 238 10.48 4.95 -13.13
CA ILE A 238 9.49 6.01 -12.97
C ILE A 238 10.14 7.38 -13.19
N ASN A 239 11.31 7.62 -12.60
CA ASN A 239 12.02 8.88 -12.70
C ASN A 239 12.55 9.16 -14.11
N ALA A 240 12.85 8.12 -14.88
CA ALA A 240 13.26 8.22 -16.29
C ALA A 240 12.08 8.44 -17.25
N SER A 241 10.84 8.42 -16.77
CA SER A 241 9.67 8.57 -17.63
C SER A 241 9.60 9.96 -18.24
N PRO A 242 9.45 10.08 -19.58
CA PRO A 242 9.23 11.36 -20.23
C PRO A 242 7.78 11.88 -20.07
N TYR A 243 6.90 11.06 -19.48
CA TYR A 243 5.49 11.35 -19.31
C TYR A 243 5.12 11.43 -17.83
N PRO A 244 4.01 12.13 -17.47
CA PRO A 244 3.40 11.96 -16.15
C PRO A 244 3.07 10.50 -15.89
N VAL A 245 3.21 10.06 -14.61
CA VAL A 245 3.10 8.65 -14.23
C VAL A 245 1.95 8.45 -13.26
N ILE A 246 1.19 7.36 -13.44
CA ILE A 246 0.32 6.76 -12.43
C ILE A 246 0.90 5.39 -12.10
N VAL A 247 1.18 5.16 -10.82
CA VAL A 247 1.69 3.87 -10.30
C VAL A 247 0.66 3.30 -9.37
N ALA A 248 0.23 2.07 -9.59
CA ALA A 248 -0.70 1.39 -8.70
C ALA A 248 -0.37 -0.11 -8.64
N GLY A 249 -0.94 -0.81 -7.68
CA GLY A 249 -0.79 -2.26 -7.58
C GLY A 249 -0.63 -2.76 -6.16
N ASP A 250 -0.33 -4.05 -6.05
CA ASP A 250 0.01 -4.73 -4.81
C ASP A 250 1.52 -4.61 -4.53
N PHE A 251 1.85 -3.71 -3.63
CA PHE A 251 3.23 -3.49 -3.22
C PHE A 251 3.72 -4.53 -2.20
N ASN A 252 2.84 -5.38 -1.69
CA ASN A 252 3.16 -6.25 -0.56
C ASN A 252 3.87 -5.49 0.59
N ALA A 253 3.68 -4.20 0.69
CA ALA A 253 4.34 -3.28 1.62
C ALA A 253 3.33 -2.30 2.21
N VAL A 254 3.42 -2.06 3.51
CA VAL A 254 2.47 -1.19 4.22
C VAL A 254 2.91 0.27 4.20
N PRO A 255 2.02 1.24 4.50
CA PRO A 255 2.42 2.63 4.71
C PRO A 255 3.56 2.76 5.74
N ASN A 256 4.41 3.75 5.56
CA ASN A 256 5.58 4.04 6.40
C ASN A 256 6.72 2.99 6.30
N SER A 257 6.64 2.05 5.34
CA SER A 257 7.75 1.18 4.96
C SER A 257 8.74 1.91 4.05
N TYR A 258 9.92 1.32 3.84
CA TYR A 258 10.92 1.84 2.90
C TYR A 258 10.36 1.98 1.49
N GLU A 259 9.67 0.96 1.02
CA GLU A 259 9.05 0.88 -0.31
C GLU A 259 8.08 2.03 -0.54
N TYR A 260 7.22 2.27 0.44
CA TYR A 260 6.26 3.38 0.39
C TYR A 260 6.97 4.74 0.30
N TYR A 261 7.99 4.97 1.14
CA TYR A 261 8.73 6.24 1.10
C TYR A 261 9.44 6.43 -0.23
N LYS A 262 10.04 5.37 -0.79
CA LYS A 262 10.79 5.46 -2.05
C LYS A 262 9.92 5.85 -3.24
N VAL A 263 8.73 5.28 -3.37
CA VAL A 263 7.80 5.66 -4.45
C VAL A 263 7.22 7.05 -4.22
N SER A 264 6.91 7.41 -2.98
CA SER A 264 6.30 8.70 -2.66
C SER A 264 7.28 9.89 -2.67
N GLU A 265 8.59 9.69 -2.93
CA GLU A 265 9.56 10.80 -2.99
C GLU A 265 9.21 11.82 -4.09
N ASN A 266 8.78 11.36 -5.27
CA ASN A 266 8.48 12.21 -6.44
C ASN A 266 7.04 12.09 -6.95
N LEU A 267 6.20 11.35 -6.21
CA LEU A 267 4.79 11.13 -6.54
C LEU A 267 3.90 11.48 -5.34
N GLN A 268 2.73 11.98 -5.63
CA GLN A 268 1.70 12.19 -4.59
C GLN A 268 0.98 10.88 -4.27
N ASP A 269 0.76 10.58 -2.99
CA ASP A 269 -0.12 9.50 -2.56
C ASP A 269 -1.59 9.90 -2.80
N VAL A 270 -2.25 9.18 -3.70
CA VAL A 270 -3.64 9.44 -4.10
C VAL A 270 -4.60 9.23 -2.91
N PHE A 271 -4.31 8.27 -2.02
CA PHE A 271 -5.12 8.09 -0.81
C PHE A 271 -5.01 9.28 0.15
N LEU A 272 -3.82 9.87 0.34
CA LEU A 272 -3.66 11.07 1.16
C LEU A 272 -4.38 12.28 0.57
N LYS A 273 -4.43 12.38 -0.78
CA LYS A 273 -5.02 13.52 -1.48
C LYS A 273 -6.55 13.43 -1.58
N ALA A 274 -7.10 12.23 -1.79
CA ALA A 274 -8.51 12.06 -2.15
C ALA A 274 -9.23 10.91 -1.41
N GLY A 275 -8.52 10.17 -0.53
CA GLY A 275 -9.10 9.04 0.20
C GLY A 275 -9.86 9.45 1.47
N LYS A 276 -10.88 8.66 1.81
CA LYS A 276 -11.67 8.82 3.04
C LYS A 276 -11.87 7.46 3.72
N GLY A 277 -11.69 7.46 5.06
CA GLY A 277 -11.80 6.26 5.88
C GLY A 277 -10.52 5.43 5.90
N SER A 278 -10.64 4.12 6.12
CA SER A 278 -9.51 3.19 6.15
C SER A 278 -9.02 2.87 4.75
N GLY A 279 -7.70 2.89 4.55
CA GLY A 279 -7.04 2.47 3.30
C GLY A 279 -6.73 0.98 3.22
N THR A 280 -7.09 0.17 4.23
CA THR A 280 -6.76 -1.26 4.25
C THR A 280 -7.47 -2.01 3.13
N SER A 281 -6.70 -2.73 2.32
CA SER A 281 -7.18 -3.48 1.15
C SER A 281 -7.11 -4.99 1.36
N PHE A 282 -6.06 -5.51 1.98
CA PHE A 282 -5.88 -6.93 2.26
C PHE A 282 -6.60 -7.33 3.55
N HIS A 283 -7.44 -8.37 3.49
CA HIS A 283 -8.30 -8.76 4.62
C HIS A 283 -8.27 -10.27 4.96
N ASP A 284 -7.32 -11.00 4.40
CA ASP A 284 -7.21 -12.43 4.68
C ASP A 284 -6.69 -12.73 6.10
N PHE A 285 -5.96 -11.80 6.71
CA PHE A 285 -5.55 -11.89 8.12
C PHE A 285 -6.57 -11.23 9.03
N LYS A 286 -6.58 -11.61 10.32
CA LYS A 286 -7.41 -10.94 11.34
C LYS A 286 -7.13 -9.44 11.45
N PHE A 287 -5.92 -9.04 11.11
CA PHE A 287 -5.49 -7.66 11.08
C PHE A 287 -5.45 -7.20 9.61
N PRO A 288 -6.38 -6.33 9.19
CA PRO A 288 -6.40 -5.87 7.81
C PRO A 288 -5.18 -4.98 7.52
N LEU A 289 -4.54 -5.19 6.36
CA LEU A 289 -3.37 -4.45 5.94
C LEU A 289 -3.71 -3.53 4.75
N LYS A 290 -3.02 -2.41 4.66
CA LYS A 290 -2.98 -1.59 3.46
C LYS A 290 -1.69 -1.93 2.71
N ILE A 291 -1.78 -2.69 1.63
CA ILE A 291 -0.63 -3.10 0.81
C ILE A 291 -0.82 -2.76 -0.67
N ASP A 292 -2.04 -2.41 -1.06
CA ASP A 292 -2.35 -1.85 -2.37
C ASP A 292 -2.29 -0.32 -2.29
N HIS A 293 -1.49 0.28 -3.18
CA HIS A 293 -1.26 1.71 -3.20
C HIS A 293 -1.50 2.30 -4.58
N VAL A 294 -1.80 3.60 -4.62
CA VAL A 294 -1.88 4.39 -5.84
C VAL A 294 -1.12 5.68 -5.65
N PHE A 295 -0.18 5.94 -6.53
CA PHE A 295 0.61 7.17 -6.59
C PHE A 295 0.47 7.81 -7.96
N ALA A 296 0.60 9.14 -8.04
CA ALA A 296 0.51 9.87 -9.30
C ALA A 296 1.48 11.05 -9.33
N SER A 297 1.93 11.44 -10.51
CA SER A 297 2.64 12.69 -10.73
C SER A 297 1.78 13.88 -10.31
N GLU A 298 2.38 14.99 -9.87
CA GLU A 298 1.67 16.18 -9.37
C GLU A 298 0.74 16.82 -10.42
N PHE A 299 1.03 16.65 -11.71
CA PHE A 299 0.17 17.14 -12.81
C PHE A 299 -1.15 16.39 -12.97
N ILE A 300 -1.28 15.20 -12.37
CA ILE A 300 -2.47 14.37 -12.41
C ILE A 300 -3.26 14.65 -11.14
N GLU A 301 -4.46 15.19 -11.26
CA GLU A 301 -5.26 15.61 -10.12
C GLU A 301 -6.11 14.46 -9.58
N PRO A 302 -5.85 13.93 -8.34
CA PRO A 302 -6.71 12.95 -7.72
C PRO A 302 -8.04 13.57 -7.31
N ILE A 303 -9.15 12.97 -7.73
CA ILE A 303 -10.52 13.41 -7.40
C ILE A 303 -11.13 12.52 -6.32
N SER A 304 -10.99 11.21 -6.44
CA SER A 304 -11.47 10.25 -5.45
C SER A 304 -10.53 9.06 -5.30
N TYR A 305 -10.57 8.44 -4.12
CA TYR A 305 -9.93 7.16 -3.84
C TYR A 305 -10.82 6.36 -2.90
N LYS A 306 -11.13 5.13 -3.29
CA LYS A 306 -11.99 4.22 -2.51
C LYS A 306 -11.39 2.81 -2.51
N VAL A 307 -11.34 2.18 -1.33
CA VAL A 307 -11.21 0.73 -1.21
C VAL A 307 -12.62 0.16 -1.15
N ASP A 308 -13.04 -0.59 -2.17
CA ASP A 308 -14.42 -1.07 -2.26
C ASP A 308 -14.63 -2.37 -1.46
N ARG A 309 -15.19 -2.22 -0.27
CA ARG A 309 -15.49 -3.33 0.65
C ARG A 309 -16.89 -3.94 0.47
N SER A 310 -17.64 -3.48 -0.52
CA SER A 310 -18.98 -4.01 -0.81
C SER A 310 -18.93 -5.41 -1.42
N VAL A 311 -17.77 -5.82 -1.95
CA VAL A 311 -17.55 -7.12 -2.59
C VAL A 311 -16.43 -7.88 -1.91
N ARG A 312 -16.54 -9.22 -1.86
CA ARG A 312 -15.51 -10.14 -1.35
C ARG A 312 -15.19 -11.19 -2.40
N ILE A 313 -14.60 -10.72 -3.50
CA ILE A 313 -14.27 -11.53 -4.69
C ILE A 313 -12.78 -11.92 -4.74
N SER A 314 -12.02 -11.51 -3.76
CA SER A 314 -10.61 -11.86 -3.51
C SER A 314 -10.31 -11.72 -2.03
N ASP A 315 -9.08 -12.00 -1.58
CA ASP A 315 -8.56 -11.61 -0.28
C ASP A 315 -8.06 -10.15 -0.25
N HIS A 316 -8.07 -9.49 -1.40
CA HIS A 316 -7.94 -8.05 -1.54
C HIS A 316 -9.28 -7.42 -1.92
N PHE A 317 -9.54 -6.23 -1.39
CA PHE A 317 -10.59 -5.37 -1.87
C PHE A 317 -10.10 -4.56 -3.07
N PRO A 318 -10.91 -4.38 -4.12
CA PRO A 318 -10.55 -3.50 -5.24
C PRO A 318 -10.26 -2.07 -4.77
N VAL A 319 -9.21 -1.48 -5.31
CA VAL A 319 -8.86 -0.08 -5.13
C VAL A 319 -9.31 0.71 -6.36
N ILE A 320 -10.19 1.68 -6.14
CA ILE A 320 -10.75 2.54 -7.19
C ILE A 320 -10.20 3.95 -7.00
N ALA A 321 -9.57 4.49 -8.03
CA ALA A 321 -9.05 5.85 -8.03
C ALA A 321 -9.58 6.60 -9.25
N GLU A 322 -10.04 7.83 -9.05
CA GLU A 322 -10.52 8.70 -10.12
C GLU A 322 -9.68 9.95 -10.18
N PHE A 323 -9.40 10.39 -11.40
CA PHE A 323 -8.50 11.49 -11.68
C PHE A 323 -9.12 12.49 -12.66
N TYR A 324 -8.62 13.71 -12.60
CA TYR A 324 -8.79 14.69 -13.65
C TYR A 324 -7.46 14.93 -14.34
N ILE A 325 -7.43 14.64 -15.65
CA ILE A 325 -6.31 14.90 -16.55
C ILE A 325 -6.62 16.20 -17.30
N LYS A 326 -5.79 17.22 -17.04
CA LYS A 326 -5.93 18.56 -17.67
C LYS A 326 -5.60 18.54 -19.15
#